data_3b3f7268ec5b397dcb7e358f549313a3
#
_entry.id   3b3f7268ec5b397dcb7e358f549313a3
#
_cell.length_a   1.000
_cell.length_b   1.000
_cell.length_c   1.000
_cell.angle_alpha   90.00
_cell.angle_beta   90.00
_cell.angle_gamma   90.00
#
_symmetry.space_group_name_H-M   'P 1'
#
loop_
_entity.id
_entity.type
_entity.pdbx_description
1 polymer ?
#
loop_
_entity_poly.entity_id
_entity_poly.type
_entity_poly.pdbx_seq_one_letter_code
_entity_poly.pdbx_strand_id
1 'polypeptide(L)' 'MVLFYVMKIKDGTITIEDVPTRWKEKVEAQLNKE' A
#
# COMPACT_ATOMS: atom_id res chain seq x y z
N MET A 1 5.56 7.82 -2.10
CA MET A 1 5.63 7.23 -0.78
C MET A 1 4.97 5.86 -0.74
N VAL A 2 5.19 5.12 -1.79
CA VAL A 2 4.58 3.81 -1.91
C VAL A 2 5.06 2.87 -0.80
N LEU A 3 6.36 2.90 -0.51
CA LEU A 3 6.91 2.04 0.54
C LEU A 3 6.27 2.30 1.88
N PHE A 4 5.99 3.57 2.17
CA PHE A 4 5.38 3.92 3.43
C PHE A 4 4.01 3.25 3.57
N TYR A 5 3.22 3.32 2.50
CA TYR A 5 1.91 2.68 2.50
C TYR A 5 2.02 1.17 2.63
N VAL A 6 2.96 0.58 1.91
CA VAL A 6 3.16 -0.86 1.97
C VAL A 6 3.49 -1.29 3.39
N MET A 7 4.38 -0.58 4.05
CA MET A 7 4.75 -0.90 5.41
C MET A 7 3.56 -0.81 6.34
N LYS A 8 2.73 0.21 6.18
CA LYS A 8 1.56 0.38 7.03
C LYS A 8 0.55 -0.73 6.82
N ILE A 9 0.39 -1.15 5.57
CA ILE A 9 -0.54 -2.22 5.26
C ILE A 9 -0.05 -3.55 5.85
N LYS A 10 1.22 -3.84 5.69
CA LYS A 10 1.79 -5.07 6.23
C LYS A 10 1.74 -5.08 7.75
N ASP A 11 1.86 -3.93 8.34
CA ASP A 11 1.80 -3.76 9.79
C ASP A 11 0.37 -3.95 10.31
N GLY A 12 -0.61 -3.74 9.45
CA GLY A 12 -2.00 -3.81 9.86
C GLY A 12 -2.54 -2.49 10.36
N THR A 13 -1.77 -1.41 10.23
CA THR A 13 -2.19 -0.10 10.68
C THR A 13 -3.26 0.47 9.77
N ILE A 14 -3.13 0.24 8.47
CA ILE A 14 -4.11 0.70 7.49
C ILE A 14 -4.41 -0.42 6.52
N THR A 15 -5.43 -0.22 5.69
CA THR A 15 -5.76 -1.18 4.66
C THR A 15 -5.53 -0.55 3.30
N ILE A 16 -5.59 -1.39 2.25
CA ILE A 16 -5.39 -0.88 0.89
C ILE A 16 -6.45 0.16 0.54
N GLU A 17 -7.61 0.06 1.15
CA GLU A 17 -8.69 1.00 0.87
C GLU A 17 -8.42 2.37 1.48
N ASP A 18 -7.56 2.43 2.46
CA ASP A 18 -7.16 3.70 3.05
C ASP A 18 -6.21 4.47 2.15
N VAL A 19 -5.66 3.81 1.15
CA VAL A 19 -4.72 4.43 0.23
C VAL A 19 -5.49 5.18 -0.85
N PRO A 20 -5.09 6.42 -1.16
CA PRO A 20 -5.74 7.15 -2.25
C PRO A 20 -5.71 6.35 -3.55
N THR A 21 -6.77 6.47 -4.34
CA THR A 21 -6.88 5.73 -5.59
C THR A 21 -5.65 5.94 -6.46
N ARG A 22 -5.12 7.15 -6.45
CA ARG A 22 -3.94 7.50 -7.23
C ARG A 22 -2.76 6.56 -6.94
N TRP A 23 -2.60 6.19 -5.69
CA TRP A 23 -1.47 5.38 -5.27
C TRP A 23 -1.81 3.91 -5.11
N LYS A 24 -3.09 3.61 -5.12
CA LYS A 24 -3.55 2.25 -4.84
C LYS A 24 -2.91 1.23 -5.78
N GLU A 25 -2.89 1.54 -7.07
CA GLU A 25 -2.31 0.61 -8.05
C GLU A 25 -0.83 0.40 -7.80
N LYS A 26 -0.13 1.49 -7.46
CA LYS A 26 1.30 1.39 -7.20
C LYS A 26 1.57 0.57 -5.96
N VAL A 27 0.77 0.77 -4.94
CA VAL A 27 0.93 0.02 -3.71
C VAL A 27 0.64 -1.46 -3.94
N GLU A 28 -0.41 -1.76 -4.69
CA GLU A 28 -0.73 -3.15 -4.99
C GLU A 28 0.38 -3.82 -5.78
N ALA A 29 0.96 -3.10 -6.73
CA ALA A 29 2.05 -3.65 -7.53
C ALA A 29 3.24 -3.96 -6.64
N GLN A 30 3.51 -3.10 -5.69
CA GLN A 30 4.62 -3.30 -4.78
C GLN A 30 4.37 -4.49 -3.87
N LEU A 31 3.14 -4.61 -3.37
CA LEU A 31 2.79 -5.74 -2.52
C LEU A 31 2.92 -7.05 -3.27
N ASN A 32 2.55 -7.05 -4.54
CA ASN A 32 2.65 -8.26 -5.36
C ASN A 32 4.10 -8.68 -5.56
N LYS A 33 5.00 -7.73 -5.57
CA LYS A 33 6.42 -8.03 -5.75
C LYS A 33 7.00 -8.70 -4.52
N GLU A 34 6.43 -8.45 -3.39
CA GLU A 34 6.94 -9.02 -2.16
C GLU A 34 6.36 -10.39 -1.90
#